data_d7a727ed66e7a59c5517ae29e14a8093
#
_entry.id   d7a727ed66e7a59c5517ae29e14a8093
#
_cell.length_a   1.000
_cell.length_b   1.000
_cell.length_c   1.000
_cell.angle_alpha   90.00
_cell.angle_beta   90.00
_cell.angle_gamma   90.00
#
_symmetry.space_group_name_H-M   'P 1'
#
loop_
_entity.id
_entity.type
_entity.pdbx_description
1 polymer ?
#
loop_
_entity_poly.entity_id
_entity_poly.type
_entity_poly.pdbx_seq_one_letter_code
_entity_poly.pdbx_strand_id
1 'polypeptide(L)'
;MKYDVTIKAHQKDYHKLELVVNSLQYLNPEPENIYILTQDGFYPKNTIFDDKIIFIKDEQVTPYIDRSKLTHRPNWNWINLVSILQDFTENDLYLDVQSDNFFTKPIDLFDEDGRPKIFQSTVNPGNNTGHRPYFEFSENVFDLEKVSDGYSYIIEFLMYDKKLLKKLFEKYESKEQMLDVIYDNVNDESYPADQEIFGNLVEKHFPDKYCFVPNAPVYLSGVGDGLNVTQDFLRGYISEVQEKMPHVIACSHHTWI
;
A
#
# COMPACT_ATOMS: atom_id res chain seq x y z
N MET A 1 -14.35 8.81 11.97
CA MET A 1 -13.07 8.24 12.43
C MET A 1 -11.94 9.06 11.85
N LYS A 2 -10.80 9.10 12.55
CA LYS A 2 -9.61 9.82 12.12
C LYS A 2 -8.59 8.84 11.57
N TYR A 3 -7.98 9.18 10.47
CA TYR A 3 -6.92 8.40 9.87
C TYR A 3 -5.97 9.31 9.07
N ASP A 4 -4.78 8.84 8.83
CA ASP A 4 -3.77 9.50 8.00
C ASP A 4 -3.63 8.76 6.66
N VAL A 5 -3.05 9.43 5.66
CA VAL A 5 -2.63 8.80 4.40
C VAL A 5 -1.13 8.74 4.35
N THR A 6 -0.57 7.65 3.84
CA THR A 6 0.86 7.51 3.52
C THR A 6 1.04 7.23 2.03
N ILE A 7 1.95 7.96 1.39
CA ILE A 7 2.32 7.78 -0.01
C ILE A 7 3.83 7.68 -0.09
N LYS A 8 4.34 6.55 -0.57
CA LYS A 8 5.77 6.31 -0.76
C LYS A 8 6.10 6.42 -2.25
N ALA A 9 6.93 7.38 -2.63
CA ALA A 9 7.20 7.65 -4.03
C ALA A 9 8.69 7.55 -4.37
N HIS A 10 8.99 6.77 -5.39
CA HIS A 10 10.30 6.79 -6.04
C HIS A 10 10.37 7.92 -7.06
N GLN A 11 11.57 8.43 -7.37
CA GLN A 11 11.78 9.55 -8.32
C GLN A 11 11.06 9.37 -9.66
N LYS A 12 10.97 8.15 -10.16
CA LYS A 12 10.25 7.84 -11.41
C LYS A 12 8.76 8.22 -11.38
N ASP A 13 8.15 8.25 -10.19
CA ASP A 13 6.73 8.48 -9.98
C ASP A 13 6.41 9.90 -9.49
N TYR A 14 7.41 10.78 -9.28
CA TYR A 14 7.18 12.13 -8.79
C TYR A 14 6.22 12.94 -9.64
N HIS A 15 6.25 12.75 -10.95
CA HIS A 15 5.34 13.41 -11.88
C HIS A 15 3.86 12.99 -11.70
N LYS A 16 3.59 11.90 -10.98
CA LYS A 16 2.25 11.39 -10.69
C LYS A 16 1.68 11.96 -9.38
N LEU A 17 2.55 12.35 -8.43
CA LEU A 17 2.17 12.66 -7.05
C LEU A 17 1.10 13.76 -6.93
N GLU A 18 1.15 14.81 -7.76
CA GLU A 18 0.11 15.84 -7.77
C GLU A 18 -1.28 15.24 -8.04
N LEU A 19 -1.36 14.34 -9.02
CA LEU A 19 -2.62 13.68 -9.38
C LEU A 19 -3.08 12.67 -8.34
N VAL A 20 -2.14 11.90 -7.77
CA VAL A 20 -2.44 10.96 -6.67
C VAL A 20 -3.01 11.72 -5.48
N VAL A 21 -2.32 12.75 -5.00
CA VAL A 21 -2.77 13.56 -3.86
C VAL A 21 -4.13 14.21 -4.15
N ASN A 22 -4.32 14.82 -5.33
CA ASN A 22 -5.58 15.43 -5.67
C ASN A 22 -6.74 14.41 -5.79
N SER A 23 -6.44 13.16 -6.13
CA SER A 23 -7.46 12.10 -6.17
C SER A 23 -7.98 11.70 -4.78
N LEU A 24 -7.24 12.00 -3.70
CA LEU A 24 -7.69 11.74 -2.32
C LEU A 24 -8.97 12.49 -1.95
N GLN A 25 -9.37 13.51 -2.71
CA GLN A 25 -10.67 14.17 -2.55
C GLN A 25 -11.88 13.23 -2.65
N TYR A 26 -11.69 12.07 -3.26
CA TYR A 26 -12.74 11.05 -3.38
C TYR A 26 -12.84 10.13 -2.15
N LEU A 27 -11.95 10.26 -1.16
CA LEU A 27 -12.01 9.47 0.06
C LEU A 27 -13.04 10.04 1.04
N ASN A 28 -13.87 9.18 1.61
CA ASN A 28 -14.81 9.53 2.64
C ASN A 28 -14.61 8.60 3.87
N PRO A 29 -14.34 9.17 5.05
CA PRO A 29 -14.06 10.58 5.33
C PRO A 29 -12.73 11.06 4.73
N GLU A 30 -12.53 12.36 4.69
CA GLU A 30 -11.28 13.00 4.30
C GLU A 30 -10.15 12.69 5.32
N PRO A 31 -8.89 12.48 4.89
CA PRO A 31 -7.78 12.23 5.82
C PRO A 31 -7.43 13.44 6.69
N GLU A 32 -6.89 13.18 7.89
CA GLU A 32 -6.37 14.24 8.77
C GLU A 32 -5.04 14.78 8.25
N ASN A 33 -4.07 13.89 7.99
CA ASN A 33 -2.75 14.23 7.46
C ASN A 33 -2.40 13.35 6.26
N ILE A 34 -1.54 13.87 5.38
CA ILE A 34 -1.02 13.17 4.21
C ILE A 34 0.50 13.16 4.29
N TYR A 35 1.07 12.00 4.61
CA TYR A 35 2.51 11.81 4.70
C TYR A 35 3.07 11.36 3.36
N ILE A 36 3.95 12.18 2.79
CA ILE A 36 4.62 11.86 1.53
C ILE A 36 6.09 11.56 1.79
N LEU A 37 6.49 10.32 1.46
CA LEU A 37 7.85 9.85 1.59
C LEU A 37 8.55 9.88 0.24
N THR A 38 9.65 10.62 0.16
CA THR A 38 10.49 10.69 -1.05
C THR A 38 11.98 10.69 -0.67
N GLN A 39 12.83 10.24 -1.60
CA GLN A 39 14.26 10.08 -1.33
C GLN A 39 15.00 11.41 -1.15
N ASP A 40 14.62 12.43 -1.93
CA ASP A 40 15.35 13.70 -2.07
C ASP A 40 14.59 14.92 -1.59
N GLY A 41 13.44 14.72 -0.98
CA GLY A 41 12.64 15.82 -0.50
C GLY A 41 11.74 16.44 -1.56
N PHE A 42 11.43 15.70 -2.64
CA PHE A 42 10.48 16.19 -3.64
C PHE A 42 9.11 16.43 -3.01
N TYR A 43 8.55 17.58 -3.30
CA TYR A 43 7.24 18.01 -2.84
C TYR A 43 6.33 18.29 -4.06
N PRO A 44 5.17 17.63 -4.16
CA PRO A 44 4.21 17.93 -5.21
C PRO A 44 3.65 19.34 -4.98
N LYS A 45 3.54 20.14 -6.05
CA LYS A 45 2.99 21.49 -6.00
C LYS A 45 1.56 21.48 -6.53
N ASN A 46 0.80 22.51 -6.17
CA ASN A 46 -0.56 22.72 -6.66
C ASN A 46 -1.53 21.59 -6.28
N THR A 47 -1.41 21.05 -5.08
CA THR A 47 -2.37 20.10 -4.54
C THR A 47 -3.48 20.83 -3.78
N ILE A 48 -4.66 20.20 -3.74
CA ILE A 48 -5.80 20.76 -2.98
C ILE A 48 -5.67 20.52 -1.47
N PHE A 49 -4.64 19.78 -1.03
CA PHE A 49 -4.37 19.38 0.35
C PHE A 49 -3.06 19.96 0.89
N ASP A 50 -2.56 21.08 0.34
CA ASP A 50 -1.24 21.61 0.70
C ASP A 50 -1.05 21.83 2.20
N ASP A 51 -2.12 22.19 2.93
CA ASP A 51 -2.13 22.41 4.38
C ASP A 51 -2.10 21.11 5.21
N LYS A 52 -2.37 19.95 4.61
CA LYS A 52 -2.36 18.64 5.26
C LYS A 52 -1.12 17.81 4.94
N ILE A 53 -0.30 18.25 3.99
CA ILE A 53 0.87 17.47 3.57
C ILE A 53 1.99 17.61 4.56
N ILE A 54 2.45 16.46 5.07
CA ILE A 54 3.65 16.32 5.88
C ILE A 54 4.67 15.56 5.06
N PHE A 55 5.80 16.21 4.85
CA PHE A 55 6.88 15.64 4.08
C PHE A 55 7.88 14.91 4.98
N ILE A 56 8.26 13.69 4.60
CA ILE A 56 9.27 12.91 5.31
C ILE A 56 10.30 12.39 4.30
N LYS A 57 11.58 12.60 4.59
CA LYS A 57 12.63 11.95 3.83
C LYS A 57 12.68 10.46 4.18
N ASP A 58 12.83 9.62 3.19
CA ASP A 58 12.81 8.16 3.39
C ASP A 58 13.93 7.68 4.33
N GLU A 59 15.08 8.36 4.39
CA GLU A 59 16.16 8.08 5.35
C GLU A 59 15.77 8.28 6.84
N GLN A 60 14.70 9.06 7.10
CA GLN A 60 14.18 9.32 8.44
C GLN A 60 13.16 8.25 8.88
N VAL A 61 12.64 7.50 7.90
CA VAL A 61 11.65 6.46 8.12
C VAL A 61 12.37 5.14 8.27
N THR A 62 12.14 4.45 9.37
CA THR A 62 12.76 3.14 9.61
C THR A 62 14.31 3.13 9.43
N PRO A 63 15.06 4.05 10.09
CA PRO A 63 16.52 4.15 9.92
C PRO A 63 17.28 2.89 10.38
N TYR A 64 16.58 1.98 11.03
CA TYR A 64 17.08 0.67 11.48
C TYR A 64 16.97 -0.42 10.42
N ILE A 65 16.28 -0.19 9.30
CA ILE A 65 16.24 -1.16 8.19
C ILE A 65 17.47 -0.96 7.30
N ASP A 66 18.36 -1.93 7.29
CA ASP A 66 19.52 -1.96 6.40
C ASP A 66 19.10 -2.46 5.01
N ARG A 67 18.93 -1.54 4.07
CA ARG A 67 18.54 -1.87 2.68
C ARG A 67 19.57 -2.76 1.98
N SER A 68 20.84 -2.72 2.36
CA SER A 68 21.88 -3.55 1.74
C SER A 68 21.71 -5.04 2.02
N LYS A 69 20.98 -5.37 3.09
CA LYS A 69 20.63 -6.74 3.46
C LYS A 69 19.37 -7.26 2.72
N LEU A 70 18.62 -6.39 2.05
CA LEU A 70 17.46 -6.76 1.24
C LEU A 70 17.95 -7.18 -0.16
N THR A 71 18.44 -8.40 -0.30
CA THR A 71 19.20 -8.87 -1.47
C THR A 71 18.38 -8.98 -2.75
N HIS A 72 17.08 -9.26 -2.65
CA HIS A 72 16.15 -9.32 -3.77
C HIS A 72 15.28 -8.06 -3.79
N ARG A 73 15.13 -7.37 -4.91
CA ARG A 73 14.27 -6.18 -5.10
C ARG A 73 14.31 -5.18 -3.93
N PRO A 74 15.49 -4.65 -3.52
CA PRO A 74 15.68 -3.96 -2.24
C PRO A 74 14.74 -2.77 -2.00
N ASN A 75 14.46 -1.99 -3.04
CA ASN A 75 13.54 -0.85 -2.93
C ASN A 75 12.09 -1.31 -2.73
N TRP A 76 11.65 -2.35 -3.42
CA TRP A 76 10.34 -2.95 -3.26
C TRP A 76 10.15 -3.49 -1.83
N ASN A 77 11.09 -4.31 -1.37
CA ASN A 77 11.03 -4.89 -0.04
C ASN A 77 11.06 -3.82 1.05
N TRP A 78 11.88 -2.78 0.88
CA TRP A 78 11.92 -1.67 1.82
C TRP A 78 10.56 -0.95 1.90
N ILE A 79 9.92 -0.64 0.75
CA ILE A 79 8.60 0.01 0.71
C ILE A 79 7.56 -0.82 1.47
N ASN A 80 7.51 -2.14 1.23
CA ASN A 80 6.57 -3.03 1.92
C ASN A 80 6.85 -3.12 3.43
N LEU A 81 8.12 -3.18 3.84
CA LEU A 81 8.49 -3.18 5.25
C LEU A 81 8.15 -1.86 5.93
N VAL A 82 8.34 -0.72 5.26
CA VAL A 82 7.92 0.59 5.79
C VAL A 82 6.42 0.60 6.06
N SER A 83 5.60 0.06 5.17
CA SER A 83 4.14 0.03 5.38
C SER A 83 3.75 -0.62 6.70
N ILE A 84 4.42 -1.70 7.11
CA ILE A 84 4.06 -2.45 8.33
C ILE A 84 4.85 -2.07 9.58
N LEU A 85 6.01 -1.41 9.42
CA LEU A 85 6.94 -1.09 10.53
C LEU A 85 6.96 0.39 10.91
N GLN A 86 6.23 1.23 10.18
CA GLN A 86 6.23 2.67 10.40
C GLN A 86 5.53 3.08 11.69
N ASP A 87 5.98 4.18 12.29
CA ASP A 87 5.42 4.78 13.51
C ASP A 87 5.27 6.32 13.41
N PHE A 88 5.49 6.89 12.20
CA PHE A 88 5.52 8.33 11.99
C PHE A 88 4.14 8.96 11.82
N THR A 89 3.09 8.21 11.50
CA THR A 89 1.73 8.77 11.42
C THR A 89 1.20 9.12 12.81
N GLU A 90 0.41 10.20 12.93
CA GLU A 90 -0.18 10.60 14.21
C GLU A 90 -1.32 9.66 14.62
N ASN A 91 -2.18 9.29 13.66
CA ASN A 91 -3.28 8.39 13.93
C ASN A 91 -2.84 6.92 13.93
N ASP A 92 -3.57 6.08 14.69
CA ASP A 92 -3.35 4.64 14.68
C ASP A 92 -3.77 4.00 13.36
N LEU A 93 -4.84 4.52 12.74
CA LEU A 93 -5.28 4.12 11.41
C LEU A 93 -4.57 4.97 10.34
N TYR A 94 -4.07 4.31 9.32
CA TYR A 94 -3.53 5.00 8.14
C TYR A 94 -3.82 4.21 6.86
N LEU A 95 -4.21 4.95 5.81
CA LEU A 95 -4.39 4.43 4.47
C LEU A 95 -3.07 4.55 3.71
N ASP A 96 -2.45 3.43 3.39
CA ASP A 96 -1.31 3.43 2.48
C ASP A 96 -1.79 3.41 1.04
N VAL A 97 -1.30 4.34 0.23
CA VAL A 97 -1.68 4.51 -1.17
C VAL A 97 -0.43 4.45 -2.03
N GLN A 98 -0.42 3.62 -3.05
CA GLN A 98 0.69 3.55 -3.99
C GLN A 98 0.82 4.84 -4.80
N SER A 99 2.06 5.24 -5.12
CA SER A 99 2.37 6.51 -5.79
C SER A 99 1.88 6.63 -7.24
N ASP A 100 1.26 5.60 -7.76
CA ASP A 100 0.70 5.52 -9.11
C ASP A 100 -0.78 5.08 -9.12
N ASN A 101 -1.44 5.15 -7.97
CA ASN A 101 -2.87 4.87 -7.81
C ASN A 101 -3.69 6.16 -7.74
N PHE A 102 -4.78 6.20 -8.49
CA PHE A 102 -5.70 7.35 -8.59
C PHE A 102 -7.12 6.92 -8.24
N PHE A 103 -7.72 7.56 -7.24
CA PHE A 103 -9.14 7.39 -6.98
C PHE A 103 -9.95 8.12 -8.05
N THR A 104 -11.00 7.48 -8.56
CA THR A 104 -11.77 7.97 -9.71
C THR A 104 -13.16 8.45 -9.35
N LYS A 105 -13.65 8.09 -8.17
CA LYS A 105 -14.96 8.50 -7.64
C LYS A 105 -15.03 8.35 -6.11
N PRO A 106 -16.07 8.90 -5.45
CA PRO A 106 -16.26 8.77 -4.01
C PRO A 106 -16.23 7.32 -3.54
N ILE A 107 -15.48 7.07 -2.47
CA ILE A 107 -15.31 5.78 -1.82
C ILE A 107 -15.45 5.93 -0.30
N ASP A 108 -16.34 5.18 0.31
CA ASP A 108 -16.45 5.09 1.76
C ASP A 108 -15.44 4.08 2.28
N LEU A 109 -14.50 4.55 3.09
CA LEU A 109 -13.42 3.73 3.68
C LEU A 109 -13.87 2.94 4.91
N PHE A 110 -15.02 3.28 5.47
CA PHE A 110 -15.61 2.62 6.63
C PHE A 110 -17.01 2.11 6.30
N ASP A 111 -17.42 1.06 7.00
CA ASP A 111 -18.81 0.58 6.93
C ASP A 111 -19.74 1.38 7.88
N GLU A 112 -21.01 0.99 7.94
CA GLU A 112 -22.03 1.64 8.79
C GLU A 112 -21.76 1.51 10.29
N ASP A 113 -21.02 0.45 10.69
CA ASP A 113 -20.59 0.24 12.08
C ASP A 113 -19.28 0.98 12.39
N GLY A 114 -18.68 1.63 11.40
CA GLY A 114 -17.44 2.35 11.51
C GLY A 114 -16.20 1.46 11.43
N ARG A 115 -16.29 0.23 10.95
CA ARG A 115 -15.15 -0.64 10.73
C ARG A 115 -14.43 -0.26 9.43
N PRO A 116 -13.08 -0.18 9.41
CA PRO A 116 -12.35 0.04 8.18
C PRO A 116 -12.64 -1.06 7.16
N LYS A 117 -12.67 -0.69 5.88
CA LYS A 117 -12.86 -1.64 4.79
C LYS A 117 -11.52 -2.15 4.27
N ILE A 118 -11.43 -3.46 4.09
CA ILE A 118 -10.40 -4.12 3.30
C ILE A 118 -11.03 -4.54 1.96
N PHE A 119 -10.58 -3.88 0.91
CA PHE A 119 -10.97 -4.22 -0.45
C PHE A 119 -10.11 -5.39 -0.94
N GLN A 120 -10.74 -6.36 -1.61
CA GLN A 120 -10.07 -7.57 -2.07
C GLN A 120 -10.22 -7.69 -3.59
N SER A 121 -9.14 -8.04 -4.27
CA SER A 121 -9.19 -8.44 -5.67
C SER A 121 -9.51 -9.92 -5.79
N THR A 122 -10.19 -10.29 -6.88
CA THR A 122 -10.37 -11.70 -7.20
C THR A 122 -9.07 -12.26 -7.76
N VAL A 123 -8.55 -13.30 -7.14
CA VAL A 123 -7.42 -14.07 -7.66
C VAL A 123 -7.95 -15.38 -8.22
N ASN A 124 -7.59 -15.67 -9.47
CA ASN A 124 -7.83 -16.99 -10.00
C ASN A 124 -6.86 -17.98 -9.31
N PRO A 125 -7.33 -18.92 -8.49
CA PRO A 125 -6.48 -19.84 -7.74
C PRO A 125 -5.49 -20.61 -8.63
N GLY A 126 -5.85 -20.87 -9.90
CA GLY A 126 -4.98 -21.54 -10.86
C GLY A 126 -3.81 -20.71 -11.39
N ASN A 127 -3.83 -19.38 -11.20
CA ASN A 127 -2.79 -18.46 -11.70
C ASN A 127 -1.94 -17.84 -10.58
N ASN A 128 -2.07 -18.31 -9.35
CA ASN A 128 -1.46 -17.65 -8.17
C ASN A 128 0.04 -17.97 -7.97
N THR A 129 0.70 -18.53 -8.96
CA THR A 129 2.13 -18.88 -8.89
C THR A 129 3.03 -17.65 -8.70
N GLY A 130 2.61 -16.49 -9.20
CA GLY A 130 3.36 -15.22 -9.04
C GLY A 130 3.31 -14.62 -7.63
N HIS A 131 2.32 -14.99 -6.80
CA HIS A 131 2.17 -14.49 -5.43
C HIS A 131 2.71 -15.45 -4.37
N ARG A 132 3.17 -16.64 -4.76
CA ARG A 132 3.71 -17.62 -3.83
C ARG A 132 4.84 -17.06 -2.95
N PRO A 133 5.81 -16.28 -3.45
CA PRO A 133 6.85 -15.69 -2.60
C PRO A 133 6.31 -14.82 -1.46
N TYR A 134 5.17 -14.16 -1.64
CA TYR A 134 4.53 -13.35 -0.59
C TYR A 134 3.98 -14.21 0.55
N PHE A 135 3.40 -15.36 0.20
CA PHE A 135 2.85 -16.28 1.19
C PHE A 135 3.96 -17.00 1.95
N GLU A 136 4.99 -17.49 1.25
CA GLU A 136 6.19 -18.09 1.87
C GLU A 136 6.83 -17.13 2.88
N PHE A 137 6.96 -15.84 2.52
CA PHE A 137 7.50 -14.84 3.43
C PHE A 137 6.60 -14.65 4.66
N SER A 138 5.29 -14.50 4.46
CA SER A 138 4.33 -14.30 5.56
C SER A 138 4.34 -15.46 6.54
N GLU A 139 4.41 -16.68 6.04
CA GLU A 139 4.45 -17.89 6.83
C GLU A 139 5.78 -18.03 7.59
N ASN A 140 6.91 -17.89 6.90
CA ASN A 140 8.23 -18.07 7.48
C ASN A 140 8.58 -16.98 8.52
N VAL A 141 8.19 -15.73 8.22
CA VAL A 141 8.53 -14.59 9.09
C VAL A 141 7.50 -14.34 10.18
N PHE A 142 6.21 -14.50 9.91
CA PHE A 142 5.14 -14.10 10.83
C PHE A 142 4.23 -15.25 11.31
N ASP A 143 4.50 -16.50 10.93
CA ASP A 143 3.62 -17.67 11.16
C ASP A 143 2.19 -17.42 10.63
N LEU A 144 2.11 -16.72 9.52
CA LEU A 144 0.87 -16.22 8.98
C LEU A 144 0.59 -16.88 7.63
N GLU A 145 -0.10 -18.01 7.67
CA GLU A 145 -0.59 -18.70 6.48
C GLU A 145 -1.67 -17.86 5.77
N LYS A 146 -1.79 -18.06 4.46
CA LYS A 146 -2.88 -17.48 3.69
C LYS A 146 -4.23 -18.06 4.14
N VAL A 147 -5.15 -17.16 4.49
CA VAL A 147 -6.48 -17.57 5.02
C VAL A 147 -7.46 -17.88 3.89
N SER A 148 -7.49 -17.08 2.83
CA SER A 148 -8.43 -17.23 1.72
C SER A 148 -7.74 -17.44 0.38
N ASP A 149 -8.02 -18.58 -0.28
CA ASP A 149 -7.46 -18.90 -1.60
C ASP A 149 -8.12 -18.13 -2.77
N GLY A 150 -9.30 -17.54 -2.55
CA GLY A 150 -10.11 -16.91 -3.59
C GLY A 150 -9.81 -15.42 -3.80
N TYR A 151 -9.09 -14.79 -2.88
CA TYR A 151 -8.87 -13.35 -2.88
C TYR A 151 -7.41 -12.99 -2.62
N SER A 152 -7.02 -11.81 -3.11
CA SER A 152 -5.78 -11.12 -2.75
C SER A 152 -6.11 -9.76 -2.15
N TYR A 153 -5.27 -9.31 -1.23
CA TYR A 153 -5.39 -7.99 -0.62
C TYR A 153 -4.59 -6.93 -1.38
N ILE A 154 -3.83 -7.33 -2.42
CA ILE A 154 -3.04 -6.41 -3.24
C ILE A 154 -3.97 -5.68 -4.20
N ILE A 155 -4.25 -4.40 -3.89
CA ILE A 155 -5.16 -3.54 -4.65
C ILE A 155 -4.68 -2.09 -4.78
N GLU A 156 -3.42 -1.79 -4.49
CA GLU A 156 -2.79 -0.46 -4.59
C GLU A 156 -3.12 0.51 -3.44
N PHE A 157 -4.00 0.16 -2.52
CA PHE A 157 -4.25 0.91 -1.28
C PHE A 157 -4.81 0.00 -0.20
N LEU A 158 -4.44 0.25 1.07
CA LEU A 158 -4.94 -0.54 2.20
C LEU A 158 -4.96 0.30 3.48
N MET A 159 -6.03 0.16 4.27
CA MET A 159 -6.15 0.76 5.59
C MET A 159 -5.50 -0.15 6.63
N TYR A 160 -4.41 0.32 7.25
CA TYR A 160 -3.69 -0.36 8.32
C TYR A 160 -4.11 0.16 9.69
N ASP A 161 -3.92 -0.67 10.71
CA ASP A 161 -4.03 -0.31 12.13
C ASP A 161 -2.72 -0.68 12.84
N LYS A 162 -2.00 0.32 13.34
CA LYS A 162 -0.74 0.14 14.09
C LYS A 162 -0.89 -0.77 15.32
N LYS A 163 -2.06 -0.77 15.95
CA LYS A 163 -2.32 -1.61 17.13
C LYS A 163 -2.41 -3.08 16.74
N LEU A 164 -3.04 -3.37 15.59
CA LEU A 164 -3.14 -4.75 15.09
C LEU A 164 -1.80 -5.24 14.54
N LEU A 165 -1.04 -4.38 13.85
CA LEU A 165 0.29 -4.72 13.35
C LEU A 165 1.25 -5.17 14.45
N LYS A 166 1.09 -4.67 15.69
CA LYS A 166 1.92 -5.13 16.83
C LYS A 166 1.85 -6.64 17.04
N LYS A 167 0.74 -7.27 16.65
CA LYS A 167 0.58 -8.73 16.77
C LYS A 167 1.63 -9.51 15.96
N LEU A 168 2.08 -8.98 14.83
CA LEU A 168 3.13 -9.60 14.01
C LEU A 168 4.46 -9.70 14.75
N PHE A 169 4.69 -8.80 15.70
CA PHE A 169 5.98 -8.62 16.35
C PHE A 169 6.06 -9.28 17.75
N GLU A 170 4.93 -9.72 18.29
CA GLU A 170 4.85 -10.29 19.66
C GLU A 170 5.68 -11.56 19.84
N LYS A 171 5.99 -12.29 18.76
CA LYS A 171 6.78 -13.52 18.84
C LYS A 171 8.30 -13.27 18.94
N TYR A 172 8.76 -12.05 18.68
CA TYR A 172 10.17 -11.69 18.69
C TYR A 172 10.57 -11.07 20.02
N GLU A 173 11.72 -11.48 20.54
CA GLU A 173 12.27 -10.95 21.80
C GLU A 173 12.78 -9.51 21.63
N SER A 174 13.23 -9.17 20.42
CA SER A 174 13.75 -7.84 20.08
C SER A 174 13.48 -7.48 18.62
N LYS A 175 13.62 -6.19 18.33
CA LYS A 175 13.55 -5.66 16.96
C LYS A 175 14.68 -6.17 16.08
N GLU A 176 15.86 -6.32 16.64
CA GLU A 176 17.04 -6.86 15.96
C GLU A 176 16.80 -8.31 15.54
N GLN A 177 16.29 -9.16 16.43
CA GLN A 177 15.94 -10.54 16.11
C GLN A 177 14.92 -10.61 14.97
N MET A 178 13.89 -9.76 15.02
CA MET A 178 12.89 -9.69 13.95
C MET A 178 13.53 -9.32 12.61
N LEU A 179 14.40 -8.30 12.60
CA LEU A 179 15.05 -7.86 11.37
C LEU A 179 16.01 -8.92 10.81
N ASP A 180 16.73 -9.64 11.64
CA ASP A 180 17.58 -10.74 11.19
C ASP A 180 16.75 -11.83 10.52
N VAL A 181 15.61 -12.22 11.11
CA VAL A 181 14.69 -13.18 10.48
C VAL A 181 14.12 -12.65 9.16
N ILE A 182 13.77 -11.36 9.09
CA ILE A 182 13.32 -10.73 7.83
C ILE A 182 14.42 -10.83 6.76
N TYR A 183 15.65 -10.44 7.08
CA TYR A 183 16.77 -10.44 6.11
C TYR A 183 17.10 -11.85 5.61
N ASP A 184 17.05 -12.85 6.50
CA ASP A 184 17.29 -14.25 6.14
C ASP A 184 16.22 -14.84 5.21
N ASN A 185 15.03 -14.25 5.21
CA ASN A 185 13.88 -14.69 4.40
C ASN A 185 13.60 -13.84 3.15
N VAL A 186 14.41 -12.81 2.87
CA VAL A 186 14.27 -12.01 1.64
C VAL A 186 15.17 -12.56 0.53
N ASN A 187 14.55 -13.26 -0.43
CA ASN A 187 15.18 -13.84 -1.62
C ASN A 187 14.17 -13.90 -2.78
N ASP A 188 14.52 -14.53 -3.89
CA ASP A 188 13.67 -14.63 -5.09
C ASP A 188 12.43 -15.54 -4.94
N GLU A 189 12.44 -16.43 -3.94
CA GLU A 189 11.32 -17.33 -3.62
C GLU A 189 10.48 -16.85 -2.43
N SER A 190 10.96 -15.83 -1.69
CA SER A 190 10.35 -15.32 -0.46
C SER A 190 10.64 -13.83 -0.29
N TYR A 191 9.62 -12.99 -0.30
CA TYR A 191 9.77 -11.55 -0.04
C TYR A 191 8.43 -10.90 0.36
N PRO A 192 8.44 -9.78 1.10
CA PRO A 192 7.25 -9.20 1.70
C PRO A 192 6.29 -8.62 0.65
N ALA A 193 4.99 -8.78 0.91
CA ALA A 193 3.91 -7.97 0.37
C ALA A 193 3.05 -7.52 1.55
N ASP A 194 3.20 -6.27 1.93
CA ASP A 194 2.59 -5.66 3.11
C ASP A 194 1.07 -5.84 3.15
N GLN A 195 0.40 -5.67 2.03
CA GLN A 195 -1.05 -5.82 1.91
C GLN A 195 -1.50 -7.28 2.16
N GLU A 196 -0.78 -8.27 1.63
CA GLU A 196 -1.05 -9.69 1.91
C GLU A 196 -0.80 -10.03 3.39
N ILE A 197 0.30 -9.52 3.96
CA ILE A 197 0.62 -9.74 5.38
C ILE A 197 -0.48 -9.18 6.26
N PHE A 198 -0.88 -7.92 6.07
CA PHE A 198 -1.89 -7.30 6.92
C PHE A 198 -3.29 -7.87 6.69
N GLY A 199 -3.67 -8.12 5.45
CA GLY A 199 -4.96 -8.71 5.12
C GLY A 199 -5.16 -10.08 5.77
N ASN A 200 -4.16 -10.97 5.66
CA ASN A 200 -4.21 -12.29 6.31
C ASN A 200 -4.14 -12.19 7.84
N LEU A 201 -3.39 -11.23 8.41
CA LEU A 201 -3.38 -10.95 9.86
C LEU A 201 -4.78 -10.62 10.36
N VAL A 202 -5.47 -9.70 9.68
CA VAL A 202 -6.81 -9.27 10.08
C VAL A 202 -7.81 -10.40 9.93
N GLU A 203 -7.82 -11.10 8.79
CA GLU A 203 -8.77 -12.20 8.55
C GLU A 203 -8.59 -13.35 9.55
N LYS A 204 -7.35 -13.67 9.93
CA LYS A 204 -7.04 -14.74 10.87
C LYS A 204 -7.33 -14.39 12.33
N HIS A 205 -6.98 -13.18 12.76
CA HIS A 205 -6.97 -12.83 14.18
C HIS A 205 -7.99 -11.75 14.58
N PHE A 206 -8.47 -10.95 13.64
CA PHE A 206 -9.31 -9.78 13.93
C PHE A 206 -10.48 -9.61 12.94
N PRO A 207 -11.18 -10.69 12.50
CA PRO A 207 -12.17 -10.62 11.41
C PRO A 207 -13.30 -9.62 11.69
N ASP A 208 -13.66 -9.42 12.96
CA ASP A 208 -14.74 -8.51 13.37
C ASP A 208 -14.30 -7.03 13.43
N LYS A 209 -13.00 -6.75 13.27
CA LYS A 209 -12.47 -5.38 13.30
C LYS A 209 -12.54 -4.66 11.96
N TYR A 210 -12.68 -5.42 10.88
CA TYR A 210 -12.71 -4.91 9.52
C TYR A 210 -13.91 -5.44 8.74
N CYS A 211 -14.30 -4.70 7.73
CA CYS A 211 -15.28 -5.11 6.74
C CYS A 211 -14.58 -5.53 5.45
N PHE A 212 -14.67 -6.79 5.07
CA PHE A 212 -14.07 -7.28 3.82
C PHE A 212 -15.01 -7.01 2.65
N VAL A 213 -14.48 -6.36 1.61
CA VAL A 213 -15.21 -6.01 0.38
C VAL A 213 -14.60 -6.79 -0.78
N PRO A 214 -15.19 -7.94 -1.15
CA PRO A 214 -14.67 -8.77 -2.23
C PRO A 214 -14.92 -8.12 -3.60
N ASN A 215 -14.11 -8.51 -4.59
CA ASN A 215 -14.23 -8.08 -5.98
C ASN A 215 -14.18 -6.55 -6.13
N ALA A 216 -13.22 -5.92 -5.46
CA ALA A 216 -13.05 -4.47 -5.54
C ALA A 216 -12.89 -4.05 -7.01
N PRO A 217 -13.68 -3.09 -7.49
CA PRO A 217 -13.62 -2.62 -8.87
C PRO A 217 -12.44 -1.65 -9.05
N VAL A 218 -11.23 -2.19 -9.04
CA VAL A 218 -9.98 -1.48 -9.29
C VAL A 218 -9.47 -1.85 -10.68
N TYR A 219 -9.03 -0.86 -11.45
CA TYR A 219 -8.47 -1.07 -12.77
C TYR A 219 -6.95 -0.88 -12.74
N LEU A 220 -6.23 -1.98 -12.89
CA LEU A 220 -4.77 -1.99 -12.95
C LEU A 220 -4.34 -1.97 -14.41
N SER A 221 -3.63 -0.92 -14.84
CA SER A 221 -3.01 -0.90 -16.15
C SER A 221 -1.49 -0.95 -16.01
N GLY A 222 -0.86 -1.87 -16.74
CA GLY A 222 0.58 -1.88 -16.94
C GLY A 222 0.89 -1.25 -18.29
N VAL A 223 1.76 -0.25 -18.34
CA VAL A 223 2.33 0.23 -19.59
C VAL A 223 3.77 -0.26 -19.64
N GLY A 224 4.07 -1.01 -20.67
CA GLY A 224 5.41 -1.53 -20.91
C GLY A 224 6.45 -0.42 -20.99
N ASP A 225 7.68 -0.83 -20.84
CA ASP A 225 8.91 -0.03 -20.73
C ASP A 225 8.95 1.22 -21.62
N GLY A 226 9.32 2.34 -21.03
CA GLY A 226 9.93 3.45 -21.75
C GLY A 226 9.01 4.51 -22.33
N LEU A 227 7.71 4.52 -22.02
CA LEU A 227 6.87 5.67 -22.38
C LEU A 227 7.12 6.80 -21.37
N ASN A 228 7.55 7.95 -21.88
CA ASN A 228 7.54 9.20 -21.13
C ASN A 228 6.08 9.57 -20.82
N VAL A 229 5.58 9.06 -19.71
CA VAL A 229 4.21 9.31 -19.25
C VAL A 229 4.13 10.73 -18.73
N THR A 230 3.45 11.60 -19.46
CA THR A 230 3.25 13.00 -19.05
C THR A 230 2.03 13.11 -18.12
N GLN A 231 1.96 14.21 -17.37
CA GLN A 231 0.75 14.49 -16.56
C GLN A 231 -0.50 14.63 -17.42
N ASP A 232 -0.39 15.22 -18.62
CA ASP A 232 -1.53 15.37 -19.55
C ASP A 232 -2.04 14.01 -20.02
N PHE A 233 -1.13 13.07 -20.31
CA PHE A 233 -1.52 11.69 -20.60
C PHE A 233 -2.26 11.05 -19.43
N LEU A 234 -1.76 11.19 -18.20
CA LEU A 234 -2.39 10.62 -17.00
C LEU A 234 -3.77 11.24 -16.74
N ARG A 235 -3.93 12.56 -16.92
CA ARG A 235 -5.23 13.23 -16.82
C ARG A 235 -6.22 12.67 -17.84
N GLY A 236 -5.78 12.47 -19.07
CA GLY A 236 -6.58 11.83 -20.13
C GLY A 236 -6.96 10.40 -19.77
N TYR A 237 -6.02 9.60 -19.29
CA TYR A 237 -6.24 8.23 -18.84
C TYR A 237 -7.26 8.15 -17.69
N ILE A 238 -7.10 8.96 -16.63
CA ILE A 238 -8.04 9.00 -15.50
C ILE A 238 -9.44 9.39 -15.99
N SER A 239 -9.55 10.42 -16.85
CA SER A 239 -10.83 10.86 -17.42
C SER A 239 -11.48 9.76 -18.26
N GLU A 240 -10.70 9.02 -19.05
CA GLU A 240 -11.20 7.88 -19.83
C GLU A 240 -11.74 6.75 -18.93
N VAL A 241 -11.04 6.43 -17.84
CA VAL A 241 -11.53 5.44 -16.87
C VAL A 241 -12.82 5.90 -16.22
N GLN A 242 -12.89 7.17 -15.80
CA GLN A 242 -14.11 7.75 -15.21
C GLN A 242 -15.32 7.69 -16.16
N GLU A 243 -15.11 7.98 -17.43
CA GLU A 243 -16.15 7.99 -18.45
C GLU A 243 -16.58 6.58 -18.86
N LYS A 244 -15.60 5.71 -19.22
CA LYS A 244 -15.88 4.41 -19.80
C LYS A 244 -16.09 3.29 -18.80
N MET A 245 -15.57 3.46 -17.57
CA MET A 245 -15.62 2.47 -16.49
C MET A 245 -16.20 3.07 -15.20
N PRO A 246 -17.47 3.56 -15.22
CA PRO A 246 -18.04 4.30 -14.08
C PRO A 246 -18.18 3.46 -12.80
N HIS A 247 -18.00 2.14 -12.86
CA HIS A 247 -17.98 1.26 -11.70
C HIS A 247 -16.62 1.21 -10.99
N VAL A 248 -15.52 1.58 -11.67
CA VAL A 248 -14.16 1.56 -11.12
C VAL A 248 -13.99 2.65 -10.06
N ILE A 249 -13.49 2.28 -8.88
CA ILE A 249 -13.27 3.20 -7.75
C ILE A 249 -11.85 3.77 -7.73
N ALA A 250 -10.90 3.01 -8.26
CA ALA A 250 -9.51 3.44 -8.38
C ALA A 250 -8.86 2.81 -9.61
N CYS A 251 -7.90 3.50 -10.19
CA CYS A 251 -7.08 2.98 -11.26
C CYS A 251 -5.61 3.25 -10.99
N SER A 252 -4.73 2.39 -11.48
CA SER A 252 -3.29 2.59 -11.39
C SER A 252 -2.65 2.58 -12.77
N HIS A 253 -1.49 3.21 -12.84
CA HIS A 253 -0.68 3.24 -14.05
C HIS A 253 0.76 2.87 -13.70
N HIS A 254 1.05 1.56 -13.76
CA HIS A 254 2.37 1.04 -13.44
C HIS A 254 3.37 1.31 -14.57
N THR A 255 4.51 1.87 -14.21
CA THR A 255 5.70 1.92 -15.08
C THR A 255 6.69 0.88 -14.58
N TRP A 256 6.79 -0.22 -15.30
CA TRP A 256 7.81 -1.24 -15.07
C TRP A 256 9.16 -0.72 -15.59
N ILE A 257 10.20 -0.75 -14.75
CA ILE A 257 11.60 -0.51 -15.16
C ILE A 257 12.36 -1.82 -15.04
#